data_48fe0f0b0940549dab545ae925f2bb96
#
_entry.id   48fe0f0b0940549dab545ae925f2bb96
#
_cell.length_a   1.000
_cell.length_b   1.000
_cell.length_c   1.000
_cell.angle_alpha   90.00
_cell.angle_beta   90.00
_cell.angle_gamma   90.00
#
_symmetry.space_group_name_H-M   'P 1'
#
loop_
_entity.id
_entity.type
_entity.pdbx_description
1 polymer ?
#
loop_
_entity_poly.entity_id
_entity_poly.type
_entity_poly.pdbx_seq_one_letter_code
_entity_poly.pdbx_strand_id
1 'polypeptide(L)'
;MVGYNEKLDIYGAVNVMAVSSGYCLGSSNWVISSHYEKVAYVSGSSTLTTHPRPMDQTALKNANVLILTGLTQTPTANPDSMLGELCMTVATTLRCGGSVLIPCYPSGVVYDLFECLSSHLENSGMGATPMFFISPVADTSLAYSNILAEWLSTVKQNKVYLPEEPFPHAGLVRNGRLKHFKHIYTEGFSTDYRQPCVVFCGHPSLRFGDAVHFVELWGSNAQNTIVFTGKFSSTHVQHCFTCVLDQSLAWRKEREKKPAKTMHS
;
A
#
# COMPACT_ATOMS: atom_id res chain seq x y z
N MET A 1 -19.59 -4.64 8.04
CA MET A 1 -18.42 -5.48 7.75
C MET A 1 -18.98 -6.82 7.30
N VAL A 2 -18.44 -7.44 6.27
CA VAL A 2 -18.94 -8.69 5.69
C VAL A 2 -17.78 -9.67 5.68
N GLY A 3 -17.99 -10.86 6.26
CA GLY A 3 -17.02 -11.95 6.24
C GLY A 3 -16.98 -12.66 4.88
N TYR A 4 -15.90 -13.38 4.59
CA TYR A 4 -15.85 -14.23 3.41
C TYR A 4 -16.87 -15.38 3.54
N ASN A 5 -17.55 -15.66 2.43
CA ASN A 5 -18.60 -16.67 2.31
C ASN A 5 -19.86 -16.39 3.15
N GLU A 6 -19.95 -15.22 3.76
CA GLU A 6 -21.16 -14.76 4.41
C GLU A 6 -22.17 -14.29 3.37
N LYS A 7 -23.40 -14.86 3.41
CA LYS A 7 -24.48 -14.44 2.53
C LYS A 7 -25.26 -13.31 3.19
N LEU A 8 -25.26 -12.17 2.54
CA LEU A 8 -26.02 -10.99 2.92
C LEU A 8 -27.25 -10.91 2.04
N ASP A 9 -28.43 -11.04 2.66
CA ASP A 9 -29.69 -10.79 1.98
C ASP A 9 -29.94 -9.27 1.90
N ILE A 10 -30.18 -8.78 0.69
CA ILE A 10 -30.54 -7.38 0.43
C ILE A 10 -32.04 -7.31 0.08
N TYR A 11 -32.82 -6.95 1.07
CA TYR A 11 -34.25 -6.72 0.96
C TYR A 11 -35.07 -7.92 0.38
N GLY A 12 -34.62 -9.14 0.58
CA GLY A 12 -35.29 -10.33 0.02
C GLY A 12 -35.16 -10.46 -1.50
N ALA A 13 -34.49 -9.54 -2.16
CA ALA A 13 -34.37 -9.50 -3.62
C ALA A 13 -33.10 -10.20 -4.15
N VAL A 14 -31.96 -9.95 -3.51
CA VAL A 14 -30.68 -10.50 -3.92
C VAL A 14 -29.84 -10.89 -2.71
N ASN A 15 -29.08 -11.97 -2.86
CA ASN A 15 -28.05 -12.38 -1.91
C ASN A 15 -26.69 -11.96 -2.44
N VAL A 16 -25.90 -11.28 -1.62
CA VAL A 16 -24.54 -10.85 -1.95
C VAL A 16 -23.56 -11.58 -1.04
N MET A 17 -22.49 -12.11 -1.62
CA MET A 17 -21.47 -12.86 -0.90
C MET A 17 -20.08 -12.40 -1.35
N ALA A 18 -19.23 -12.04 -0.39
CA ALA A 18 -17.83 -11.77 -0.63
C ALA A 18 -17.03 -13.08 -0.61
N VAL A 19 -16.13 -13.26 -1.57
CA VAL A 19 -15.19 -14.38 -1.60
C VAL A 19 -13.77 -13.87 -1.83
N SER A 20 -12.79 -14.56 -1.29
CA SER A 20 -11.40 -14.10 -1.42
C SER A 20 -10.97 -13.97 -2.87
N SER A 21 -10.33 -12.88 -3.22
CA SER A 21 -9.68 -12.68 -4.51
C SER A 21 -8.23 -13.18 -4.57
N GLY A 22 -7.62 -13.45 -3.42
CA GLY A 22 -6.22 -13.87 -3.33
C GLY A 22 -5.20 -12.76 -3.66
N TYR A 23 -5.64 -11.51 -3.84
CA TYR A 23 -4.75 -10.41 -4.22
C TYR A 23 -4.04 -9.78 -3.02
N CYS A 24 -4.79 -9.33 -2.03
CA CYS A 24 -4.27 -8.77 -0.78
C CYS A 24 -5.30 -8.91 0.34
N LEU A 25 -4.92 -8.59 1.57
CA LEU A 25 -5.79 -8.63 2.73
C LEU A 25 -7.07 -7.82 2.49
N GLY A 26 -8.23 -8.48 2.63
CA GLY A 26 -9.55 -7.86 2.46
C GLY A 26 -10.01 -7.67 1.01
N SER A 27 -9.20 -8.02 0.02
CA SER A 27 -9.59 -7.96 -1.39
C SER A 27 -10.57 -9.09 -1.73
N SER A 28 -11.70 -8.73 -2.35
CA SER A 28 -12.82 -9.66 -2.57
C SER A 28 -13.30 -9.67 -4.01
N ASN A 29 -13.70 -10.85 -4.45
CA ASN A 29 -14.62 -11.05 -5.56
C ASN A 29 -16.05 -11.15 -5.01
N TRP A 30 -17.03 -10.80 -5.78
CA TRP A 30 -18.40 -10.75 -5.32
C TRP A 30 -19.30 -11.69 -6.11
N VAL A 31 -20.13 -12.43 -5.40
CA VAL A 31 -21.19 -13.26 -5.98
C VAL A 31 -22.51 -12.63 -5.60
N ILE A 32 -23.28 -12.25 -6.59
CA ILE A 32 -24.62 -11.66 -6.44
C ILE A 32 -25.62 -12.64 -7.04
N SER A 33 -26.53 -13.14 -6.24
CA SER A 33 -27.49 -14.14 -6.66
C SER A 33 -28.94 -13.67 -6.40
N SER A 34 -29.75 -13.68 -7.42
CA SER A 34 -31.20 -13.58 -7.31
C SER A 34 -31.84 -14.97 -7.32
N HIS A 35 -33.18 -15.04 -7.34
CA HIS A 35 -33.87 -16.31 -7.53
C HIS A 35 -33.67 -16.93 -8.92
N TYR A 36 -33.23 -16.13 -9.90
CA TYR A 36 -33.18 -16.52 -11.31
C TYR A 36 -31.77 -16.51 -11.87
N GLU A 37 -30.89 -15.60 -11.39
CA GLU A 37 -29.59 -15.34 -11.98
C GLU A 37 -28.50 -15.21 -10.92
N LYS A 38 -27.31 -15.66 -11.31
CA LYS A 38 -26.08 -15.51 -10.55
C LYS A 38 -25.09 -14.69 -11.34
N VAL A 39 -24.65 -13.59 -10.77
CA VAL A 39 -23.63 -12.71 -11.33
C VAL A 39 -22.34 -12.86 -10.51
N ALA A 40 -21.22 -13.11 -11.17
CA ALA A 40 -19.90 -13.10 -10.55
C ALA A 40 -19.14 -11.84 -10.97
N TYR A 41 -18.74 -11.03 -9.98
CA TYR A 41 -17.91 -9.85 -10.19
C TYR A 41 -16.49 -10.16 -9.72
N VAL A 42 -15.54 -10.19 -10.65
CA VAL A 42 -14.15 -10.52 -10.40
C VAL A 42 -13.32 -9.25 -10.46
N SER A 43 -12.75 -8.90 -9.30
CA SER A 43 -11.81 -7.78 -9.14
C SER A 43 -10.37 -8.23 -9.41
N GLY A 44 -9.40 -7.39 -9.06
CA GLY A 44 -7.99 -7.77 -9.07
C GLY A 44 -7.79 -9.05 -8.25
N SER A 45 -7.39 -10.13 -8.91
CA SER A 45 -7.30 -11.47 -8.31
C SER A 45 -5.95 -12.10 -8.60
N SER A 46 -5.46 -12.91 -7.67
CA SER A 46 -4.22 -13.67 -7.83
C SER A 46 -4.34 -15.07 -7.26
N THR A 47 -3.74 -16.03 -7.95
CA THR A 47 -3.55 -17.40 -7.47
C THR A 47 -2.12 -17.67 -7.00
N LEU A 48 -1.24 -16.65 -7.14
CA LEU A 48 0.20 -16.79 -6.90
C LEU A 48 0.65 -16.24 -5.55
N THR A 49 -0.26 -15.67 -4.76
CA THR A 49 0.08 -15.07 -3.46
C THR A 49 -0.04 -16.07 -2.32
N THR A 50 0.87 -15.99 -1.36
CA THR A 50 0.93 -16.87 -0.19
C THR A 50 0.44 -16.21 1.10
N HIS A 51 0.30 -14.88 1.12
CA HIS A 51 -0.05 -14.12 2.32
C HIS A 51 -1.55 -14.01 2.57
N PRO A 52 -2.40 -13.55 1.61
CA PRO A 52 -3.84 -13.53 1.79
C PRO A 52 -4.45 -14.93 1.63
N ARG A 53 -5.71 -15.05 2.01
CA ARG A 53 -6.47 -16.27 1.73
C ARG A 53 -6.52 -16.50 0.22
N PRO A 54 -6.28 -17.72 -0.27
CA PRO A 54 -6.31 -18.02 -1.71
C PRO A 54 -7.64 -17.65 -2.37
N MET A 55 -7.60 -17.35 -3.67
CA MET A 55 -8.81 -17.07 -4.46
C MET A 55 -9.77 -18.26 -4.44
N ASP A 56 -11.02 -18.03 -4.07
CA ASP A 56 -12.08 -19.04 -4.14
C ASP A 56 -12.73 -19.04 -5.52
N GLN A 57 -12.22 -19.92 -6.38
CA GLN A 57 -12.76 -20.11 -7.73
C GLN A 57 -14.06 -20.93 -7.72
N THR A 58 -14.31 -21.73 -6.69
CA THR A 58 -15.48 -22.62 -6.63
C THR A 58 -16.75 -21.81 -6.51
N ALA A 59 -16.75 -20.78 -5.70
CA ALA A 59 -17.88 -19.89 -5.53
C ALA A 59 -18.28 -19.13 -6.81
N LEU A 60 -17.32 -18.91 -7.73
CA LEU A 60 -17.55 -18.19 -8.99
C LEU A 60 -18.12 -19.07 -10.10
N LYS A 61 -18.07 -20.41 -9.95
CA LYS A 61 -18.58 -21.33 -10.96
C LYS A 61 -20.09 -21.20 -11.15
N ASN A 62 -20.54 -21.57 -12.35
CA ASN A 62 -21.95 -21.58 -12.73
C ASN A 62 -22.62 -20.20 -12.59
N ALA A 63 -21.90 -19.12 -12.80
CA ALA A 63 -22.46 -17.80 -12.93
C ALA A 63 -23.09 -17.63 -14.32
N ASN A 64 -24.26 -17.00 -14.38
CA ASN A 64 -24.93 -16.66 -15.64
C ASN A 64 -24.22 -15.47 -16.32
N VAL A 65 -23.69 -14.55 -15.50
CA VAL A 65 -22.95 -13.38 -15.97
C VAL A 65 -21.64 -13.28 -15.21
N LEU A 66 -20.55 -13.02 -15.93
CA LEU A 66 -19.23 -12.77 -15.37
C LEU A 66 -18.76 -11.36 -15.74
N ILE A 67 -18.54 -10.53 -14.71
CA ILE A 67 -17.99 -9.17 -14.87
C ILE A 67 -16.52 -9.20 -14.45
N LEU A 68 -15.62 -8.90 -15.38
CA LEU A 68 -14.18 -8.85 -15.13
C LEU A 68 -13.71 -7.40 -15.15
N THR A 69 -13.10 -6.92 -14.06
CA THR A 69 -12.66 -5.53 -13.94
C THR A 69 -11.14 -5.34 -14.09
N GLY A 70 -10.39 -6.40 -14.09
CA GLY A 70 -8.93 -6.33 -14.17
C GLY A 70 -8.37 -7.49 -14.96
N LEU A 71 -8.43 -7.43 -16.29
CA LEU A 71 -7.70 -8.37 -17.13
C LEU A 71 -6.24 -7.94 -17.19
N THR A 72 -5.39 -8.65 -16.47
CA THR A 72 -3.97 -8.65 -16.79
C THR A 72 -3.74 -9.67 -17.89
N GLN A 73 -3.20 -9.20 -19.01
CA GLN A 73 -2.55 -10.10 -19.94
C GLN A 73 -1.47 -10.91 -19.17
N THR A 74 -1.04 -12.01 -19.73
CA THR A 74 -0.11 -12.99 -19.16
C THR A 74 0.83 -12.38 -18.12
N PRO A 75 0.90 -12.89 -16.88
CA PRO A 75 1.82 -12.38 -15.88
C PRO A 75 3.25 -12.52 -16.44
N THR A 76 3.87 -11.38 -16.71
CA THR A 76 5.22 -11.31 -17.28
C THR A 76 6.31 -11.53 -16.24
N ALA A 77 5.97 -11.42 -14.95
CA ALA A 77 6.92 -11.57 -13.86
C ALA A 77 6.29 -12.32 -12.67
N ASN A 78 7.09 -13.11 -11.99
CA ASN A 78 6.71 -13.74 -10.73
C ASN A 78 6.62 -12.66 -9.63
N PRO A 79 5.56 -12.62 -8.81
CA PRO A 79 5.44 -11.68 -7.69
C PRO A 79 6.65 -11.69 -6.74
N ASP A 80 7.21 -12.85 -6.44
CA ASP A 80 8.39 -12.97 -5.56
C ASP A 80 9.64 -12.32 -6.16
N SER A 81 9.82 -12.44 -7.49
CA SER A 81 10.92 -11.75 -8.18
C SER A 81 10.73 -10.25 -8.16
N MET A 82 9.51 -9.76 -8.34
CA MET A 82 9.19 -8.33 -8.26
C MET A 82 9.40 -7.76 -6.86
N LEU A 83 9.03 -8.51 -5.82
CA LEU A 83 9.30 -8.14 -4.43
C LEU A 83 10.81 -8.11 -4.14
N GLY A 84 11.55 -9.08 -4.66
CA GLY A 84 13.02 -9.11 -4.57
C GLY A 84 13.66 -7.87 -5.20
N GLU A 85 13.23 -7.48 -6.40
CA GLU A 85 13.71 -6.28 -7.08
C GLU A 85 13.36 -5.00 -6.30
N LEU A 86 12.14 -4.90 -5.78
CA LEU A 86 11.72 -3.80 -4.92
C LEU A 86 12.62 -3.70 -3.69
N CYS A 87 12.83 -4.80 -2.97
CA CYS A 87 13.66 -4.83 -1.77
C CYS A 87 15.11 -4.44 -2.07
N MET A 88 15.68 -4.92 -3.18
CA MET A 88 17.02 -4.54 -3.64
C MET A 88 17.13 -3.06 -3.98
N THR A 89 16.13 -2.51 -4.66
CA THR A 89 16.06 -1.08 -5.01
C THR A 89 16.02 -0.21 -3.75
N VAL A 90 15.17 -0.57 -2.79
CA VAL A 90 15.08 0.12 -1.50
C VAL A 90 16.42 0.07 -0.75
N ALA A 91 17.01 -1.12 -0.64
CA ALA A 91 18.28 -1.30 0.05
C ALA A 91 19.43 -0.49 -0.60
N THR A 92 19.50 -0.47 -1.93
CA THR A 92 20.50 0.28 -2.66
C THR A 92 20.34 1.79 -2.44
N THR A 93 19.11 2.31 -2.51
CA THR A 93 18.81 3.73 -2.24
C THR A 93 19.26 4.13 -0.84
N LEU A 94 18.89 3.33 0.17
CA LEU A 94 19.24 3.61 1.57
C LEU A 94 20.76 3.56 1.81
N ARG A 95 21.49 2.62 1.19
CA ARG A 95 22.96 2.55 1.27
C ARG A 95 23.64 3.77 0.67
N CYS A 96 23.04 4.36 -0.37
CA CYS A 96 23.52 5.61 -0.98
C CYS A 96 23.13 6.86 -0.18
N GLY A 97 22.49 6.72 0.98
CA GLY A 97 22.04 7.83 1.82
C GLY A 97 20.74 8.48 1.36
N GLY A 98 20.07 7.94 0.33
CA GLY A 98 18.77 8.39 -0.14
C GLY A 98 17.62 7.84 0.69
N SER A 99 16.45 8.46 0.57
CA SER A 99 15.20 8.03 1.18
C SER A 99 14.25 7.47 0.12
N VAL A 100 13.34 6.59 0.55
CA VAL A 100 12.40 5.91 -0.36
C VAL A 100 10.97 6.30 -0.02
N LEU A 101 10.25 6.77 -1.04
CA LEU A 101 8.81 7.03 -0.98
C LEU A 101 8.05 5.89 -1.64
N ILE A 102 7.12 5.30 -0.93
CA ILE A 102 6.21 4.25 -1.43
C ILE A 102 4.78 4.77 -1.37
N PRO A 103 4.27 5.36 -2.45
CA PRO A 103 2.89 5.81 -2.51
C PRO A 103 1.95 4.61 -2.52
N CYS A 104 1.13 4.46 -1.48
CA CYS A 104 0.27 3.30 -1.31
C CYS A 104 -1.07 3.65 -0.65
N TYR A 105 -2.03 2.75 -0.80
CA TYR A 105 -3.26 2.79 -0.01
C TYR A 105 -2.96 2.37 1.43
N PRO A 106 -3.76 2.83 2.40
CA PRO A 106 -3.54 2.53 3.82
C PRO A 106 -3.93 1.10 4.21
N SER A 107 -4.27 0.25 3.27
CA SER A 107 -4.68 -1.13 3.51
C SER A 107 -4.25 -2.03 2.35
N GLY A 108 -4.32 -3.34 2.55
CA GLY A 108 -4.02 -4.33 1.52
C GLY A 108 -2.52 -4.61 1.40
N VAL A 109 -1.93 -4.32 0.26
CA VAL A 109 -0.52 -4.66 -0.07
C VAL A 109 0.50 -4.05 0.90
N VAL A 110 0.17 -2.95 1.56
CA VAL A 110 1.08 -2.27 2.49
C VAL A 110 1.54 -3.17 3.64
N TYR A 111 0.69 -4.08 4.11
CA TYR A 111 1.06 -5.00 5.21
C TYR A 111 2.11 -6.03 4.78
N ASP A 112 1.97 -6.54 3.54
CA ASP A 112 2.95 -7.45 2.96
C ASP A 112 4.28 -6.73 2.71
N LEU A 113 4.24 -5.45 2.32
CA LEU A 113 5.44 -4.63 2.16
C LEU A 113 6.15 -4.37 3.49
N PHE A 114 5.43 -4.13 4.59
CA PHE A 114 6.06 -4.01 5.91
C PHE A 114 6.82 -5.29 6.27
N GLU A 115 6.23 -6.46 6.02
CA GLU A 115 6.84 -7.76 6.30
C GLU A 115 8.08 -8.00 5.44
N CYS A 116 7.95 -7.85 4.14
CA CYS A 116 9.04 -8.11 3.20
C CYS A 116 10.21 -7.15 3.38
N LEU A 117 9.93 -5.85 3.50
CA LEU A 117 10.98 -4.84 3.65
C LEU A 117 11.66 -4.91 5.01
N SER A 118 10.92 -5.11 6.10
CA SER A 118 11.54 -5.24 7.42
C SER A 118 12.51 -6.43 7.49
N SER A 119 12.09 -7.59 6.97
CA SER A 119 12.91 -8.79 6.92
C SER A 119 14.13 -8.60 6.02
N HIS A 120 13.96 -7.99 4.85
CA HIS A 120 15.08 -7.73 3.93
C HIS A 120 16.09 -6.74 4.52
N LEU A 121 15.63 -5.66 5.14
CA LEU A 121 16.50 -4.66 5.76
C LEU A 121 17.26 -5.24 6.96
N GLU A 122 16.63 -6.11 7.76
CA GLU A 122 17.32 -6.85 8.82
C GLU A 122 18.44 -7.72 8.26
N ASN A 123 18.14 -8.55 7.28
CA ASN A 123 19.11 -9.44 6.64
C ASN A 123 20.24 -8.69 5.94
N SER A 124 19.98 -7.45 5.53
CA SER A 124 20.96 -6.57 4.87
C SER A 124 21.77 -5.71 5.83
N GLY A 125 21.62 -5.88 7.15
CA GLY A 125 22.29 -5.09 8.17
C GLY A 125 21.77 -3.66 8.33
N MET A 126 20.63 -3.33 7.74
CA MET A 126 19.96 -2.02 7.80
C MET A 126 18.71 -2.04 8.67
N GLY A 127 18.62 -2.94 9.63
CA GLY A 127 17.48 -3.10 10.52
C GLY A 127 17.13 -1.86 11.36
N ALA A 128 18.07 -0.93 11.52
CA ALA A 128 17.84 0.33 12.24
C ALA A 128 17.18 1.43 11.38
N THR A 129 16.97 1.20 10.07
CA THR A 129 16.35 2.20 9.19
C THR A 129 14.91 2.45 9.61
N PRO A 130 14.51 3.71 9.88
CA PRO A 130 13.15 4.03 10.26
C PRO A 130 12.20 3.91 9.08
N MET A 131 11.02 3.35 9.35
CA MET A 131 9.90 3.29 8.43
C MET A 131 8.77 4.15 8.97
N PHE A 132 8.17 4.95 8.10
CA PHE A 132 7.06 5.84 8.45
C PHE A 132 5.81 5.45 7.66
N PHE A 133 4.71 5.26 8.35
CA PHE A 133 3.40 5.02 7.74
C PHE A 133 2.48 6.21 8.01
N ILE A 134 2.15 6.96 6.97
CA ILE A 134 1.40 8.21 7.08
C ILE A 134 0.07 8.09 6.36
N SER A 135 -0.99 8.09 7.13
CA SER A 135 -2.36 8.04 6.61
C SER A 135 -3.34 8.51 7.69
N PRO A 136 -4.42 9.23 7.32
CA PRO A 136 -5.47 9.63 8.25
C PRO A 136 -6.09 8.47 9.04
N VAL A 137 -6.00 7.25 8.49
CA VAL A 137 -6.53 6.02 9.08
C VAL A 137 -5.44 5.04 9.51
N ALA A 138 -4.20 5.49 9.70
CA ALA A 138 -3.07 4.60 9.99
C ALA A 138 -3.31 3.74 11.24
N ASP A 139 -3.73 4.33 12.34
CA ASP A 139 -4.00 3.63 13.61
C ASP A 139 -5.04 2.52 13.43
N THR A 140 -6.19 2.87 12.84
CA THR A 140 -7.29 1.94 12.63
C THR A 140 -6.93 0.87 11.62
N SER A 141 -6.19 1.21 10.57
CA SER A 141 -5.71 0.27 9.57
C SER A 141 -4.82 -0.82 10.19
N LEU A 142 -3.83 -0.43 10.98
CA LEU A 142 -2.93 -1.36 11.66
C LEU A 142 -3.65 -2.22 12.69
N ALA A 143 -4.60 -1.63 13.44
CA ALA A 143 -5.39 -2.38 14.41
C ALA A 143 -6.29 -3.43 13.74
N TYR A 144 -7.02 -3.04 12.69
CA TYR A 144 -7.92 -3.95 11.99
C TYR A 144 -7.20 -5.09 11.28
N SER A 145 -6.01 -4.86 10.73
CA SER A 145 -5.24 -5.93 10.06
C SER A 145 -4.93 -7.08 11.01
N ASN A 146 -4.65 -6.80 12.29
CA ASN A 146 -4.40 -7.83 13.30
C ASN A 146 -5.67 -8.57 13.74
N ILE A 147 -6.82 -7.91 13.74
CA ILE A 147 -8.10 -8.50 14.18
C ILE A 147 -8.70 -9.40 13.10
N LEU A 148 -8.53 -9.04 11.82
CA LEU A 148 -9.23 -9.70 10.71
C LEU A 148 -8.49 -10.95 10.20
N ALA A 149 -8.22 -11.88 11.11
CA ALA A 149 -7.49 -13.13 10.84
C ALA A 149 -8.17 -14.04 9.80
N GLU A 150 -9.48 -13.96 9.66
CA GLU A 150 -10.25 -14.78 8.70
C GLU A 150 -9.86 -14.50 7.23
N TRP A 151 -9.29 -13.33 6.95
CA TRP A 151 -8.86 -12.92 5.61
C TRP A 151 -7.43 -13.33 5.28
N LEU A 152 -6.77 -13.96 6.23
CA LEU A 152 -5.39 -14.42 6.09
C LEU A 152 -5.31 -15.85 5.52
N SER A 153 -4.14 -16.21 5.04
CA SER A 153 -3.82 -17.59 4.72
C SER A 153 -3.88 -18.48 5.97
N THR A 154 -4.11 -19.78 5.79
CA THR A 154 -4.21 -20.74 6.90
C THR A 154 -2.99 -20.71 7.80
N VAL A 155 -1.81 -20.50 7.24
CA VAL A 155 -0.54 -20.40 7.99
C VAL A 155 -0.56 -19.20 8.95
N LYS A 156 -1.05 -18.05 8.49
CA LYS A 156 -1.14 -16.85 9.34
C LYS A 156 -2.31 -16.94 10.33
N GLN A 157 -3.42 -17.56 9.94
CA GLN A 157 -4.53 -17.82 10.87
C GLN A 157 -4.09 -18.66 12.07
N ASN A 158 -3.29 -19.70 11.83
CA ASN A 158 -2.78 -20.56 12.91
C ASN A 158 -1.94 -19.78 13.93
N LYS A 159 -1.21 -18.75 13.52
CA LYS A 159 -0.47 -17.88 14.45
C LYS A 159 -1.40 -17.14 15.40
N VAL A 160 -2.55 -16.68 14.92
CA VAL A 160 -3.55 -15.96 15.74
C VAL A 160 -4.11 -16.86 16.85
N TYR A 161 -4.30 -18.17 16.57
CA TYR A 161 -4.76 -19.13 17.58
C TYR A 161 -3.70 -19.46 18.64
N LEU A 162 -2.41 -19.17 18.34
CA LEU A 162 -1.29 -19.37 19.28
C LEU A 162 -0.91 -18.11 20.06
N PRO A 163 -1.79 -17.19 20.30
CA PRO A 163 -1.70 -15.76 20.60
C PRO A 163 -0.46 -15.04 20.04
N GLU A 164 -0.08 -15.40 18.83
CA GLU A 164 0.95 -14.70 18.06
C GLU A 164 0.32 -13.68 17.10
N GLU A 165 1.01 -12.58 16.89
CA GLU A 165 0.56 -11.58 15.93
C GLU A 165 0.73 -12.09 14.49
N PRO A 166 -0.33 -12.01 13.65
CA PRO A 166 -0.28 -12.54 12.29
C PRO A 166 0.67 -11.75 11.38
N PHE A 167 0.94 -10.50 11.72
CA PHE A 167 1.81 -9.60 10.99
C PHE A 167 2.93 -9.06 11.88
N PRO A 168 4.13 -8.84 11.34
CA PRO A 168 5.26 -8.31 12.09
C PRO A 168 5.14 -6.82 12.42
N HIS A 169 4.19 -6.08 11.79
CA HIS A 169 4.10 -4.64 11.95
C HIS A 169 3.78 -4.22 13.40
N ALA A 170 3.05 -5.02 14.17
CA ALA A 170 2.81 -4.72 15.57
C ALA A 170 4.11 -4.77 16.38
N GLY A 171 4.97 -5.75 16.13
CA GLY A 171 6.33 -5.80 16.67
C GLY A 171 7.20 -4.63 16.21
N LEU A 172 7.11 -4.25 14.94
CA LEU A 172 7.85 -3.12 14.38
C LEU A 172 7.42 -1.78 15.00
N VAL A 173 6.13 -1.61 15.29
CA VAL A 173 5.60 -0.42 15.98
C VAL A 173 6.10 -0.39 17.44
N ARG A 174 6.00 -1.51 18.16
CA ARG A 174 6.49 -1.59 19.55
C ARG A 174 7.99 -1.29 19.66
N ASN A 175 8.77 -1.75 18.71
CA ASN A 175 10.22 -1.53 18.68
C ASN A 175 10.61 -0.15 18.10
N GLY A 176 9.64 0.68 17.72
CA GLY A 176 9.86 2.02 17.17
C GLY A 176 10.45 2.05 15.77
N ARG A 177 10.52 0.90 15.06
CA ARG A 177 11.02 0.81 13.69
C ARG A 177 9.99 1.26 12.65
N LEU A 178 8.71 0.97 12.89
CA LEU A 178 7.59 1.49 12.13
C LEU A 178 6.85 2.51 12.99
N LYS A 179 6.91 3.76 12.58
CA LYS A 179 6.17 4.86 13.21
C LYS A 179 5.01 5.25 12.32
N HIS A 180 3.85 5.50 12.91
CA HIS A 180 2.65 5.83 12.15
C HIS A 180 2.10 7.18 12.59
N PHE A 181 1.63 7.95 11.64
CA PHE A 181 1.10 9.31 11.84
C PHE A 181 -0.13 9.52 10.94
N LYS A 182 -1.04 10.37 11.40
CA LYS A 182 -2.22 10.74 10.62
C LYS A 182 -1.86 11.64 9.43
N HIS A 183 -0.94 12.56 9.64
CA HIS A 183 -0.44 13.53 8.68
C HIS A 183 0.99 13.94 9.02
N ILE A 184 1.71 14.50 8.06
CA ILE A 184 3.06 15.05 8.28
C ILE A 184 3.09 16.19 9.28
N TYR A 185 1.95 16.88 9.48
CA TYR A 185 1.79 17.97 10.46
C TYR A 185 1.37 17.48 11.84
N THR A 186 1.25 16.17 12.05
CA THR A 186 0.92 15.59 13.36
C THR A 186 2.05 15.88 14.34
N GLU A 187 1.68 16.25 15.56
CA GLU A 187 2.64 16.46 16.64
C GLU A 187 3.54 15.22 16.81
N GLY A 188 4.84 15.47 16.97
CA GLY A 188 5.86 14.43 17.09
C GLY A 188 6.46 13.96 15.76
N PHE A 189 5.80 14.14 14.61
CA PHE A 189 6.38 13.71 13.33
C PHE A 189 7.75 14.35 13.07
N SER A 190 7.85 15.67 13.17
CA SER A 190 9.10 16.41 12.96
C SER A 190 10.22 16.01 13.93
N THR A 191 9.85 15.62 15.16
CA THR A 191 10.80 15.15 16.17
C THR A 191 11.33 13.76 15.84
N ASP A 192 10.47 12.90 15.30
CA ASP A 192 10.77 11.51 15.02
C ASP A 192 11.40 11.29 13.63
N TYR A 193 11.10 12.20 12.71
CA TYR A 193 11.54 12.10 11.32
C TYR A 193 13.07 12.15 11.21
N ARG A 194 13.63 11.14 10.57
CA ARG A 194 15.08 11.00 10.31
C ARG A 194 15.27 10.44 8.91
N GLN A 195 16.33 10.87 8.25
CA GLN A 195 16.79 10.36 6.96
C GLN A 195 18.14 9.65 7.14
N PRO A 196 18.46 8.62 6.34
CA PRO A 196 17.61 7.99 5.32
C PRO A 196 16.45 7.19 5.93
N CYS A 197 15.32 7.12 5.22
CA CYS A 197 14.12 6.45 5.71
C CYS A 197 13.27 5.87 4.58
N VAL A 198 12.31 5.02 4.94
CA VAL A 198 11.25 4.56 4.04
C VAL A 198 9.92 5.16 4.48
N VAL A 199 9.21 5.80 3.57
CA VAL A 199 7.92 6.43 3.85
C VAL A 199 6.82 5.76 3.01
N PHE A 200 5.82 5.24 3.68
CA PHE A 200 4.59 4.73 3.10
C PHE A 200 3.50 5.78 3.33
N CYS A 201 2.98 6.36 2.27
CA CYS A 201 1.91 7.35 2.41
C CYS A 201 1.01 7.40 1.18
N GLY A 202 -0.22 7.87 1.37
CA GLY A 202 -1.20 8.07 0.31
C GLY A 202 -1.08 9.44 -0.34
N HIS A 203 -1.58 9.65 -1.49
CA HIS A 203 -2.30 8.71 -2.33
C HIS A 203 -1.40 8.21 -3.48
N PRO A 204 -1.56 6.95 -3.97
CA PRO A 204 -0.71 6.41 -5.04
C PRO A 204 -0.74 7.23 -6.33
N SER A 205 -1.81 8.01 -6.58
CA SER A 205 -1.91 8.89 -7.74
C SER A 205 -1.00 10.13 -7.69
N LEU A 206 -0.38 10.42 -6.53
CA LEU A 206 0.44 11.63 -6.29
C LEU A 206 -0.30 12.96 -6.52
N ARG A 207 -1.64 12.95 -6.56
CA ARG A 207 -2.45 14.16 -6.79
C ARG A 207 -2.94 14.80 -5.51
N PHE A 208 -3.01 14.05 -4.43
CA PHE A 208 -3.47 14.48 -3.11
C PHE A 208 -2.87 13.61 -2.01
N GLY A 209 -3.06 14.04 -0.76
CA GLY A 209 -2.48 13.39 0.41
C GLY A 209 -1.01 13.78 0.64
N ASP A 210 -0.42 13.25 1.70
CA ASP A 210 0.93 13.62 2.13
C ASP A 210 2.03 13.20 1.15
N ALA A 211 1.74 12.25 0.24
CA ALA A 211 2.67 11.86 -0.83
C ALA A 211 3.09 13.05 -1.71
N VAL A 212 2.21 14.03 -1.93
CA VAL A 212 2.50 15.23 -2.72
C VAL A 212 3.64 16.03 -2.07
N HIS A 213 3.58 16.22 -0.76
CA HIS A 213 4.61 16.96 -0.02
C HIS A 213 5.97 16.27 -0.07
N PHE A 214 6.01 14.95 0.00
CA PHE A 214 7.26 14.20 -0.15
C PHE A 214 7.83 14.28 -1.56
N VAL A 215 6.98 14.28 -2.59
CA VAL A 215 7.44 14.48 -3.98
C VAL A 215 8.03 15.89 -4.14
N GLU A 216 7.41 16.92 -3.58
CA GLU A 216 7.96 18.29 -3.59
C GLU A 216 9.30 18.40 -2.87
N LEU A 217 9.43 17.76 -1.69
CA LEU A 217 10.64 17.80 -0.88
C LEU A 217 11.78 16.97 -1.47
N TRP A 218 11.48 15.81 -2.03
CA TRP A 218 12.48 14.80 -2.41
C TRP A 218 12.71 14.69 -3.91
N GLY A 219 11.76 15.13 -4.74
CA GLY A 219 11.77 14.91 -6.18
C GLY A 219 12.93 15.56 -6.93
N SER A 220 13.56 16.59 -6.33
CA SER A 220 14.74 17.22 -6.91
C SER A 220 16.07 16.55 -6.55
N ASN A 221 16.07 15.61 -5.61
CA ASN A 221 17.27 14.90 -5.20
C ASN A 221 17.33 13.51 -5.85
N ALA A 222 18.27 13.31 -6.77
CA ALA A 222 18.46 12.06 -7.50
C ALA A 222 18.86 10.85 -6.61
N GLN A 223 19.24 11.08 -5.36
CA GLN A 223 19.53 10.00 -4.41
C GLN A 223 18.26 9.35 -3.88
N ASN A 224 17.12 10.05 -3.90
CA ASN A 224 15.85 9.53 -3.43
C ASN A 224 15.15 8.72 -4.51
N THR A 225 14.37 7.74 -4.09
CA THR A 225 13.63 6.85 -4.99
C THR A 225 12.15 6.86 -4.66
N ILE A 226 11.31 6.87 -5.69
CA ILE A 226 9.86 6.67 -5.55
C ILE A 226 9.53 5.31 -6.15
N VAL A 227 8.91 4.43 -5.36
CA VAL A 227 8.55 3.07 -5.75
C VAL A 227 7.04 2.93 -5.83
N PHE A 228 6.52 2.67 -7.02
CA PHE A 228 5.10 2.41 -7.23
C PHE A 228 4.79 0.92 -7.12
N THR A 229 3.81 0.58 -6.29
CA THR A 229 3.40 -0.81 -5.99
C THR A 229 2.23 -1.30 -6.83
N GLY A 230 1.72 -0.49 -7.75
CA GLY A 230 0.57 -0.81 -8.60
C GLY A 230 0.83 -0.55 -10.06
N LYS A 231 -0.04 -1.05 -10.93
CA LYS A 231 -0.02 -0.69 -12.36
C LYS A 231 -0.46 0.75 -12.50
N PHE A 232 0.47 1.62 -12.83
CA PHE A 232 0.17 2.95 -13.31
C PHE A 232 0.30 2.96 -14.83
N SER A 233 -0.67 3.55 -15.52
CA SER A 233 -0.48 3.88 -16.92
C SER A 233 0.68 4.87 -16.99
N SER A 234 1.66 4.61 -17.86
CA SER A 234 2.82 5.48 -18.06
C SER A 234 2.43 6.94 -18.31
N THR A 235 1.29 7.15 -18.97
CA THR A 235 0.70 8.47 -19.19
C THR A 235 0.26 9.18 -17.90
N HIS A 236 -0.27 8.45 -16.93
CA HIS A 236 -0.68 9.05 -15.66
C HIS A 236 0.51 9.47 -14.79
N VAL A 237 1.55 8.65 -14.73
CA VAL A 237 2.78 8.98 -13.98
C VAL A 237 3.49 10.17 -14.59
N GLN A 238 3.68 10.18 -15.91
CA GLN A 238 4.29 11.31 -16.62
C GLN A 238 3.51 12.61 -16.41
N HIS A 239 2.19 12.58 -16.46
CA HIS A 239 1.37 13.78 -16.21
C HIS A 239 1.47 14.28 -14.76
N CYS A 240 1.52 13.37 -13.77
CA CYS A 240 1.68 13.76 -12.37
C CYS A 240 3.08 14.34 -12.11
N PHE A 241 4.14 13.71 -12.62
CA PHE A 241 5.49 14.24 -12.48
C PHE A 241 5.67 15.58 -13.18
N THR A 242 5.14 15.75 -14.39
CA THR A 242 5.20 17.02 -15.11
C THR A 242 4.45 18.12 -14.35
N CYS A 243 3.24 17.87 -13.85
CA CYS A 243 2.50 18.85 -13.06
C CYS A 243 3.20 19.25 -11.76
N VAL A 244 3.78 18.29 -11.02
CA VAL A 244 4.49 18.57 -9.76
C VAL A 244 5.80 19.29 -10.03
N LEU A 245 6.56 18.88 -11.05
CA LEU A 245 7.79 19.56 -11.45
C LEU A 245 7.53 20.97 -12.00
N ASP A 246 6.49 21.15 -12.81
CA ASP A 246 6.12 22.47 -13.32
C ASP A 246 5.67 23.43 -12.20
N GLN A 247 4.93 22.95 -11.22
CA GLN A 247 4.57 23.73 -10.05
C GLN A 247 5.81 24.09 -9.21
N SER A 248 6.72 23.14 -8.98
CA SER A 248 7.96 23.39 -8.25
C SER A 248 8.90 24.34 -8.98
N LEU A 249 8.99 24.24 -10.31
CA LEU A 249 9.75 25.17 -11.14
C LEU A 249 9.12 26.58 -11.19
N ALA A 250 7.80 26.68 -11.24
CA ALA A 250 7.08 27.95 -11.15
C ALA A 250 7.33 28.65 -9.81
N TRP A 251 7.29 27.88 -8.71
CA TRP A 251 7.55 28.37 -7.36
C TRP A 251 9.01 28.80 -7.13
N ARG A 252 9.99 28.09 -7.72
CA ARG A 252 11.40 28.53 -7.73
C ARG A 252 11.59 29.83 -8.50
N LYS A 253 10.97 29.97 -9.67
CA LYS A 253 11.01 31.21 -10.47
C LYS A 253 10.37 32.39 -9.73
N GLU A 254 9.36 32.17 -8.91
CA GLU A 254 8.76 33.23 -8.08
C GLU A 254 9.62 33.62 -6.89
N ARG A 255 10.35 32.66 -6.25
CA ARG A 255 11.31 32.98 -5.18
C ARG A 255 12.51 33.75 -5.70
N GLU A 256 13.04 33.41 -6.86
CA GLU A 256 14.16 34.12 -7.47
C GLU A 256 13.79 35.54 -7.91
N LYS A 257 12.52 35.82 -8.16
CA LYS A 257 12.01 37.16 -8.53
C LYS A 257 11.74 38.10 -7.34
N LYS A 258 11.77 37.59 -6.10
CA LYS A 258 11.64 38.45 -4.90
C LYS A 258 13.05 38.89 -4.47
N PRO A 259 13.44 40.18 -4.71
CA PRO A 259 14.72 40.67 -4.23
C PRO A 259 14.74 40.59 -2.70
N ALA A 260 15.88 40.17 -2.16
CA ALA A 260 16.12 40.19 -0.74
C ALA A 260 15.82 41.61 -0.23
N LYS A 261 14.79 41.76 0.62
CA LYS A 261 14.56 43.00 1.33
C LYS A 261 15.78 43.21 2.22
N THR A 262 16.65 44.08 1.80
CA THR A 262 17.74 44.65 2.59
C THR A 262 17.10 45.26 3.86
N MET A 263 17.32 44.60 4.99
CA MET A 263 17.11 45.26 6.28
C MET A 263 18.22 46.28 6.41
N HIS A 264 17.89 47.56 6.18
CA HIS A 264 18.70 48.66 6.62
C HIS A 264 18.07 49.26 7.87
N SER A 265 18.90 49.24 8.92
CA SER A 265 18.95 50.04 10.17
C SER A 265 17.64 50.26 10.89
#